data_86c3a7d518712c388f5f57dad651aab2
#
_entry.id   86c3a7d518712c388f5f57dad651aab2
#
_cell.length_a   1.000
_cell.length_b   1.000
_cell.length_c   1.000
_cell.angle_alpha   90.00
_cell.angle_beta   90.00
_cell.angle_gamma   90.00
#
_symmetry.space_group_name_H-M   'P 1'
#
loop_
_entity.id
_entity.type
_entity.pdbx_description
1 polymer ?
#
loop_
_entity_poly.entity_id
_entity_poly.type
_entity_poly.pdbx_seq_one_letter_code
_entity_poly.pdbx_strand_id
1 'polypeptide(L)'
;MNFYPAIDLKKGKCIRLEKGLLDKITFYNKDPIDQAKKFSAMGAKWVHMVDIDGAFRGKSLNHNIILKAKRSTNCKIQVGGGIRTVKSAAFFLENKIDRIV
;
A
#
# COMPACT_ATOMS: atom_id res chain seq x y z
N MET A 1 7.01 16.41 14.16
CA MET A 1 6.10 15.26 14.26
C MET A 1 6.21 14.40 13.02
N ASN A 2 6.35 13.10 13.18
CA ASN A 2 6.40 12.18 12.05
C ASN A 2 4.98 11.76 11.66
N PHE A 3 4.66 11.92 10.38
CA PHE A 3 3.37 11.53 9.82
C PHE A 3 3.58 10.31 8.91
N TYR A 4 3.05 9.16 9.31
CA TYR A 4 3.17 7.90 8.58
C TYR A 4 1.77 7.37 8.22
N PRO A 5 1.15 7.91 7.17
CA PRO A 5 -0.16 7.42 6.76
C PRO A 5 -0.06 6.01 6.17
N ALA A 6 -1.15 5.26 6.32
CA ALA A 6 -1.28 3.93 5.76
C ALA A 6 -2.44 3.87 4.78
N ILE A 7 -2.27 3.09 3.72
CA ILE A 7 -3.31 2.80 2.75
C ILE A 7 -3.46 1.28 2.70
N ASP A 8 -4.62 0.79 3.13
CA ASP A 8 -4.98 -0.62 2.99
C ASP A 8 -5.68 -0.80 1.65
N LEU A 9 -5.22 -1.76 0.85
CA LEU A 9 -5.72 -1.99 -0.50
C LEU A 9 -6.54 -3.26 -0.58
N LYS A 10 -7.76 -3.16 -1.09
CA LYS A 10 -8.61 -4.30 -1.42
C LYS A 10 -9.31 -4.04 -2.75
N LYS A 11 -9.19 -5.00 -3.67
CA LYS A 11 -9.75 -4.90 -5.02
C LYS A 11 -9.36 -3.58 -5.72
N GLY A 12 -8.11 -3.14 -5.51
CA GLY A 12 -7.57 -1.93 -6.12
C GLY A 12 -8.07 -0.63 -5.51
N LYS A 13 -8.72 -0.66 -4.35
CA LYS A 13 -9.31 0.52 -3.70
C LYS A 13 -8.78 0.69 -2.29
N CYS A 14 -8.86 1.91 -1.76
CA CYS A 14 -8.51 2.19 -0.36
C CYS A 14 -9.65 1.79 0.56
N ILE A 15 -9.34 1.04 1.62
CA ILE A 15 -10.33 0.58 2.58
C ILE A 15 -9.90 0.87 4.02
N ARG A 16 -10.85 0.78 4.93
CA ARG A 16 -10.64 0.70 6.36
C ARG A 16 -11.30 -0.58 6.87
N LEU A 17 -10.58 -1.28 7.74
CA LEU A 17 -11.12 -2.43 8.45
C LEU A 17 -11.54 -1.98 9.84
N GLU A 18 -12.78 -2.28 10.24
CA GLU A 18 -13.21 -2.02 11.60
C GLU A 18 -12.65 -3.12 12.50
N LYS A 19 -11.79 -2.72 13.47
CA LYS A 19 -11.13 -3.66 14.40
C LYS A 19 -10.37 -4.80 13.69
N GLY A 20 -9.89 -4.56 12.46
CA GLY A 20 -9.17 -5.58 11.70
C GLY A 20 -10.05 -6.66 11.07
N LEU A 21 -11.38 -6.51 11.08
CA LEU A 21 -12.31 -7.52 10.60
C LEU A 21 -12.66 -7.28 9.12
N LEU A 22 -12.53 -8.32 8.30
CA LEU A 22 -12.84 -8.26 6.87
C LEU A 22 -14.32 -8.12 6.57
N ASP A 23 -15.20 -8.51 7.49
CA ASP A 23 -16.64 -8.37 7.32
C ASP A 23 -17.14 -6.96 7.61
N LYS A 24 -16.24 -6.08 8.10
CA LYS A 24 -16.57 -4.68 8.39
C LYS A 24 -15.62 -3.77 7.65
N ILE A 25 -15.78 -3.75 6.31
CA ILE A 25 -14.93 -2.99 5.40
C ILE A 25 -15.64 -1.72 4.97
N THR A 26 -14.92 -0.60 5.03
CA THR A 26 -15.38 0.67 4.45
C THR A 26 -14.43 1.05 3.32
N PHE A 27 -14.96 1.25 2.13
CA PHE A 27 -14.22 1.80 1.00
C PHE A 27 -14.30 3.32 1.07
N TYR A 28 -13.16 4.01 1.18
CA TYR A 28 -13.15 5.46 1.35
C TYR A 28 -12.51 6.23 0.18
N ASN A 29 -11.77 5.55 -0.69
CA ASN A 29 -11.24 6.16 -1.90
C ASN A 29 -11.08 5.08 -2.97
N LYS A 30 -11.64 5.32 -4.14
CA LYS A 30 -11.55 4.42 -5.28
C LYS A 30 -10.17 4.43 -5.92
N ASP A 31 -9.39 5.47 -5.68
CA ASP A 31 -8.11 5.68 -6.36
C ASP A 31 -6.98 5.79 -5.34
N PRO A 32 -6.25 4.68 -5.12
CA PRO A 32 -5.10 4.69 -4.21
C PRO A 32 -3.98 5.65 -4.64
N ILE A 33 -3.83 5.91 -5.92
CA ILE A 33 -2.82 6.85 -6.42
C ILE A 33 -3.18 8.27 -5.98
N ASP A 34 -4.46 8.64 -6.13
CA ASP A 34 -4.95 9.92 -5.64
C ASP A 34 -4.76 10.06 -4.13
N GLN A 35 -5.04 9.01 -3.38
CA GLN A 35 -4.87 9.01 -1.92
C GLN A 35 -3.40 9.20 -1.53
N ALA A 36 -2.48 8.51 -2.22
CA ALA A 36 -1.06 8.67 -1.98
C ALA A 36 -0.59 10.10 -2.27
N LYS A 37 -1.09 10.70 -3.36
CA LYS A 37 -0.80 12.11 -3.70
C LYS A 37 -1.32 13.07 -2.64
N LYS A 38 -2.51 12.82 -2.09
CA LYS A 38 -3.06 13.64 -1.00
C LYS A 38 -2.19 13.57 0.24
N PHE A 39 -1.73 12.39 0.63
CA PHE A 39 -0.84 12.25 1.76
C PHE A 39 0.50 12.96 1.51
N SER A 40 1.04 12.85 0.31
CA SER A 40 2.27 13.55 -0.06
C SER A 40 2.08 15.07 0.05
N ALA A 41 0.96 15.59 -0.43
CA ALA A 41 0.65 17.02 -0.35
C ALA A 41 0.49 17.49 1.10
N MET A 42 0.09 16.61 2.01
CA MET A 42 -0.02 16.90 3.44
C MET A 42 1.33 16.85 4.17
N GLY A 43 2.41 16.56 3.46
CA GLY A 43 3.76 16.52 4.02
C GLY A 43 4.26 15.15 4.43
N ALA A 44 3.57 14.08 4.08
CA ALA A 44 4.04 12.73 4.38
C ALA A 44 5.33 12.43 3.61
N LYS A 45 6.35 11.93 4.32
CA LYS A 45 7.60 11.47 3.71
C LYS A 45 7.55 9.99 3.36
N TRP A 46 6.73 9.24 4.09
CA TRP A 46 6.51 7.80 3.91
C TRP A 46 5.02 7.53 3.80
N VAL A 47 4.66 6.57 2.96
CA VAL A 47 3.32 6.00 2.93
C VAL A 47 3.46 4.49 3.06
N HIS A 48 2.73 3.90 4.01
CA HIS A 48 2.69 2.45 4.20
C HIS A 48 1.51 1.89 3.42
N MET A 49 1.77 1.03 2.45
CA MET A 49 0.73 0.40 1.63
C MET A 49 0.64 -1.08 1.94
N VAL A 50 -0.55 -1.52 2.31
CA VAL A 50 -0.80 -2.91 2.65
C VAL A 50 -1.74 -3.53 1.63
N ASP A 51 -1.30 -4.61 1.00
CA ASP A 51 -2.12 -5.39 0.09
C ASP A 51 -2.96 -6.38 0.91
N ILE A 52 -4.18 -5.98 1.27
CA ILE A 52 -5.07 -6.81 2.08
C ILE A 52 -5.43 -8.10 1.34
N ASP A 53 -5.70 -8.04 0.04
CA ASP A 53 -5.96 -9.23 -0.76
C ASP A 53 -4.77 -10.17 -0.73
N GLY A 54 -3.56 -9.63 -0.91
CA GLY A 54 -2.33 -10.41 -0.87
C GLY A 54 -2.06 -11.02 0.49
N ALA A 55 -2.34 -10.28 1.58
CA ALA A 55 -2.12 -10.78 2.94
C ALA A 55 -2.91 -12.06 3.22
N PHE A 56 -4.13 -12.16 2.70
CA PHE A 56 -4.99 -13.33 2.90
C PHE A 56 -4.73 -14.44 1.88
N ARG A 57 -4.23 -14.12 0.70
CA ARG A 57 -3.96 -15.11 -0.36
C ARG A 57 -2.51 -15.55 -0.45
N GLY A 58 -1.62 -14.90 0.30
CA GLY A 58 -0.21 -15.24 0.33
C GLY A 58 0.60 -14.78 -0.88
N LYS A 59 0.04 -13.92 -1.73
CA LYS A 59 0.74 -13.32 -2.86
C LYS A 59 0.20 -11.91 -3.11
N SER A 60 1.05 -11.02 -3.59
CA SER A 60 0.62 -9.65 -3.88
C SER A 60 -0.34 -9.61 -5.07
N LEU A 61 -1.49 -8.97 -4.90
CA LEU A 61 -2.50 -8.81 -5.93
C LEU A 61 -2.64 -7.36 -6.41
N ASN A 62 -2.18 -6.40 -5.61
CA ASN A 62 -2.27 -4.97 -5.93
C ASN A 62 -0.92 -4.35 -6.27
N HIS A 63 0.05 -5.18 -6.69
CA HIS A 63 1.43 -4.71 -6.89
C HIS A 63 1.55 -3.62 -7.96
N ASN A 64 0.79 -3.69 -9.06
CA ASN A 64 0.86 -2.66 -10.11
C ASN A 64 0.41 -1.31 -9.59
N ILE A 65 -0.61 -1.28 -8.73
CA ILE A 65 -1.11 -0.06 -8.11
C ILE A 65 -0.05 0.53 -7.18
N ILE A 66 0.60 -0.31 -6.39
CA ILE A 66 1.67 0.10 -5.47
C ILE A 66 2.83 0.72 -6.24
N LEU A 67 3.26 0.08 -7.32
CA LEU A 67 4.36 0.59 -8.15
C LEU A 67 3.98 1.92 -8.82
N LYS A 68 2.74 2.05 -9.27
CA LYS A 68 2.26 3.30 -9.85
C LYS A 68 2.22 4.42 -8.81
N ALA A 69 1.80 4.12 -7.58
CA ALA A 69 1.83 5.09 -6.49
C ALA A 69 3.26 5.58 -6.24
N LYS A 70 4.23 4.68 -6.24
CA LYS A 70 5.63 5.05 -6.06
C LYS A 70 6.10 6.00 -7.17
N ARG A 71 5.74 5.73 -8.42
CA ARG A 71 6.14 6.59 -9.55
C ARG A 71 5.42 7.94 -9.57
N SER A 72 4.26 8.02 -8.92
CA SER A 72 3.39 9.20 -8.99
C SER A 72 3.57 10.16 -7.82
N THR A 73 4.38 9.83 -6.84
CA THR A 73 4.61 10.66 -5.65
C THR A 73 6.10 10.75 -5.34
N ASN A 74 6.48 11.74 -4.52
CA ASN A 74 7.85 11.86 -4.00
C ASN A 74 8.01 11.16 -2.65
N CYS A 75 6.96 10.49 -2.16
CA CYS A 75 7.03 9.75 -0.92
C CYS A 75 7.87 8.49 -1.06
N LYS A 76 8.47 8.08 0.04
CA LYS A 76 8.98 6.72 0.18
C LYS A 76 7.81 5.80 0.46
N ILE A 77 7.83 4.61 -0.12
CA ILE A 77 6.76 3.63 0.02
C ILE A 77 7.28 2.41 0.77
N GLN A 78 6.55 2.03 1.83
CA GLN A 78 6.76 0.78 2.54
C GLN A 78 5.59 -0.14 2.21
N VAL A 79 5.88 -1.37 1.83
CA VAL A 79 4.85 -2.33 1.39
C VAL A 79 4.76 -3.50 2.35
N GLY A 80 3.53 -3.90 2.67
CA GLY A 80 3.24 -5.13 3.41
C GLY A 80 2.10 -5.89 2.75
N GLY A 81 1.91 -7.14 3.18
CA GLY A 81 0.82 -8.01 2.70
C GLY A 81 1.20 -8.84 1.47
N GLY A 82 1.23 -10.16 1.65
CA GLY A 82 1.48 -11.09 0.55
C GLY A 82 2.93 -11.27 0.14
N ILE A 83 3.87 -10.65 0.83
CA ILE A 83 5.30 -10.79 0.52
C ILE A 83 5.85 -11.92 1.40
N ARG A 84 5.85 -13.14 0.85
CA ARG A 84 6.23 -14.34 1.60
C ARG A 84 7.46 -15.05 1.04
N THR A 85 8.04 -14.55 -0.05
CA THR A 85 9.20 -15.15 -0.69
C THR A 85 10.26 -14.11 -0.98
N VAL A 86 11.50 -14.55 -1.08
CA VAL A 86 12.63 -13.70 -1.49
C VAL A 86 12.37 -13.12 -2.88
N LYS A 87 11.76 -13.91 -3.77
CA LYS A 87 11.45 -13.47 -5.13
C LYS A 87 10.45 -12.30 -5.13
N SER A 88 9.39 -12.38 -4.31
CA SER A 88 8.42 -11.29 -4.18
C SER A 88 9.05 -10.03 -3.59
N ALA A 89 9.89 -10.20 -2.57
CA ALA A 89 10.60 -9.09 -1.95
C ALA A 89 11.54 -8.41 -2.96
N ALA A 90 12.32 -9.20 -3.71
CA ALA A 90 13.23 -8.69 -4.72
C ALA A 90 12.49 -7.91 -5.80
N PHE A 91 11.33 -8.40 -6.24
CA PHE A 91 10.50 -7.72 -7.24
C PHE A 91 10.18 -6.28 -6.81
N PHE A 92 9.72 -6.09 -5.58
CA PHE A 92 9.38 -4.75 -5.09
C PHE A 92 10.62 -3.87 -4.96
N LEU A 93 11.71 -4.39 -4.40
CA LEU A 93 12.93 -3.60 -4.21
C LEU A 93 13.56 -3.21 -5.55
N GLU A 94 13.56 -4.10 -6.55
CA GLU A 94 14.06 -3.79 -7.89
C GLU A 94 13.21 -2.73 -8.59
N ASN A 95 11.94 -2.60 -8.23
CA ASN A 95 11.02 -1.59 -8.77
C ASN A 95 10.94 -0.34 -7.89
N LYS A 96 11.98 -0.06 -7.11
CA LYS A 96 12.17 1.19 -6.37
C LYS A 96 11.31 1.35 -5.12
N ILE A 97 10.66 0.29 -4.65
CA ILE A 97 9.99 0.33 -3.34
C ILE A 97 11.07 0.47 -2.28
N ASP A 98 10.85 1.37 -1.33
CA ASP A 98 11.89 1.77 -0.37
C ASP A 98 12.07 0.79 0.77
N ARG A 99 10.99 0.12 1.18
CA ARG A 99 11.05 -0.86 2.28
C ARG A 99 9.90 -1.85 2.19
N ILE A 100 10.15 -3.07 2.61
CA ILE A 100 9.12 -4.12 2.74
C ILE A 100 9.05 -4.62 4.17
N VAL A 101 7.89 -5.10 4.54
CA VAL A 101 7.62 -5.62 5.88
C VAL A 101 7.17 -7.08 5.82
#